data_83eee0ceec591f914191d7d9a7acae31
#
_entry.id   83eee0ceec591f914191d7d9a7acae31
#
_cell.length_a   1.000
_cell.length_b   1.000
_cell.length_c   1.000
_cell.angle_alpha   90.00
_cell.angle_beta   90.00
_cell.angle_gamma   90.00
#
_symmetry.space_group_name_H-M   'P 1'
#
loop_
_entity.id
_entity.type
_entity.pdbx_description
1 polymer ?
#
loop_
_entity_poly.entity_id
_entity_poly.type
_entity_poly.pdbx_seq_one_letter_code
_entity_poly.pdbx_strand_id
1 'polypeptide(L)'
;IRDSNHSRREEAAQLSKGAYIVVDAAKPAVVMLASGSEVATLVEGAELLSKEGIAVRIVSVPSEGLFRDQPKSYQQTVLPQGVVRYGLTSGLPVTLLGLVGENGMIHGLDHFGYSAPYKVLDEKFGYNGQTVYEEVKKLISK
;
A
#
# COMPACT_ATOMS: atom_id res chain seq x y z
N ILE A 1 -8.05 12.49 -1.08
CA ILE A 1 -7.40 11.69 -2.14
C ILE A 1 -7.01 12.68 -3.20
N ARG A 2 -5.72 12.97 -3.31
CA ARG A 2 -5.22 13.76 -4.42
C ARG A 2 -5.44 12.95 -5.69
N ASP A 3 -6.20 13.54 -6.58
CA ASP A 3 -6.56 12.99 -7.86
C ASP A 3 -5.30 12.78 -8.71
N SER A 4 -4.80 11.58 -8.72
CA SER A 4 -4.03 11.14 -9.87
C SER A 4 -5.04 11.03 -11.00
N ASN A 5 -4.80 11.56 -12.16
CA ASN A 5 -5.53 11.63 -13.43
C ASN A 5 -6.77 10.70 -13.68
N HIS A 6 -7.26 9.96 -12.67
CA HIS A 6 -8.42 9.08 -12.72
C HIS A 6 -9.30 9.36 -11.51
N SER A 7 -10.55 9.70 -11.72
CA SER A 7 -11.54 9.83 -10.67
C SER A 7 -11.75 8.47 -9.99
N ARG A 8 -11.34 8.34 -8.73
CA ARG A 8 -11.53 7.15 -7.88
C ARG A 8 -12.64 7.40 -6.86
N ARG A 9 -13.68 8.13 -7.26
CA ARG A 9 -14.80 8.49 -6.38
C ARG A 9 -15.58 7.29 -5.89
N GLU A 10 -15.77 6.30 -6.76
CA GLU A 10 -16.53 5.09 -6.42
C GLU A 10 -15.80 4.26 -5.39
N GLU A 11 -14.48 4.09 -5.54
CA GLU A 11 -13.63 3.40 -4.57
C GLU A 11 -13.60 4.18 -3.24
N ALA A 12 -13.46 5.50 -3.29
CA ALA A 12 -13.45 6.36 -2.11
C ALA A 12 -14.80 6.36 -1.36
N ALA A 13 -15.91 6.05 -1.99
CA ALA A 13 -17.19 5.86 -1.31
C ALA A 13 -17.16 4.72 -0.26
N GLN A 14 -16.18 3.82 -0.36
CA GLN A 14 -15.98 2.75 0.63
C GLN A 14 -15.10 3.16 1.83
N LEU A 15 -14.76 4.44 1.96
CA LEU A 15 -13.96 5.00 3.04
C LEU A 15 -14.47 4.59 4.44
N SER A 16 -15.80 4.53 4.61
CA SER A 16 -16.45 4.14 5.86
C SER A 16 -16.14 2.70 6.30
N LYS A 17 -15.63 1.86 5.40
CA LYS A 17 -15.21 0.49 5.72
C LYS A 17 -13.79 0.40 6.28
N GLY A 18 -13.06 1.50 6.32
CA GLY A 18 -11.71 1.61 6.89
C GLY A 18 -10.58 1.14 5.99
N ALA A 19 -10.81 0.23 5.05
CA ALA A 19 -9.90 -0.12 3.97
C ALA A 19 -10.69 -0.53 2.73
N TYR A 20 -10.16 -0.23 1.54
CA TYR A 20 -10.79 -0.54 0.26
C TYR A 20 -9.78 -0.69 -0.86
N ILE A 21 -10.17 -1.43 -1.91
CA ILE A 21 -9.31 -1.68 -3.07
C ILE A 21 -9.31 -0.43 -3.97
N VAL A 22 -8.12 0.01 -4.35
CA VAL A 22 -7.86 1.17 -5.24
C VAL A 22 -7.46 0.70 -6.64
N VAL A 23 -6.64 -0.34 -6.69
CA VAL A 23 -6.26 -1.04 -7.93
C VAL A 23 -6.47 -2.52 -7.69
N ASP A 24 -7.16 -3.19 -8.59
CA ASP A 24 -7.45 -4.62 -8.46
C ASP A 24 -6.77 -5.46 -9.53
N ALA A 25 -6.44 -6.68 -9.14
CA ALA A 25 -6.04 -7.76 -10.03
C ALA A 25 -6.67 -9.06 -9.55
N ALA A 26 -7.19 -9.86 -10.47
CA ALA A 26 -7.90 -11.11 -10.14
C ALA A 26 -7.01 -12.12 -9.38
N LYS A 27 -5.71 -12.14 -9.69
CA LYS A 27 -4.70 -12.99 -9.02
C LYS A 27 -3.46 -12.16 -8.75
N PRO A 28 -3.46 -11.30 -7.71
CA PRO A 28 -2.31 -10.48 -7.42
C PRO A 28 -1.14 -11.33 -6.89
N ALA A 29 0.06 -11.06 -7.36
CA ALA A 29 1.29 -11.60 -6.81
C ALA A 29 1.60 -10.99 -5.43
N VAL A 30 1.14 -9.75 -5.22
CA VAL A 30 1.32 -9.01 -3.97
C VAL A 30 0.14 -8.07 -3.73
N VAL A 31 -0.22 -7.88 -2.47
CA VAL A 31 -1.15 -6.82 -2.04
C VAL A 31 -0.34 -5.71 -1.39
N MET A 32 -0.43 -4.49 -1.91
CA MET A 32 0.25 -3.32 -1.40
C MET A 32 -0.73 -2.43 -0.63
N LEU A 33 -0.34 -1.99 0.57
CA LEU A 33 -1.19 -1.25 1.50
C LEU A 33 -0.55 0.08 1.88
N ALA A 34 -1.32 1.14 1.83
CA ALA A 34 -0.91 2.46 2.32
C ALA A 34 -2.12 3.30 2.74
N SER A 35 -1.86 4.45 3.32
CA SER A 35 -2.85 5.47 3.66
C SER A 35 -2.42 6.82 3.10
N GLY A 36 -3.39 7.67 2.75
CA GLY A 36 -3.12 9.05 2.34
C GLY A 36 -2.26 9.16 1.07
N SER A 37 -1.22 9.98 1.11
CA SER A 37 -0.32 10.28 -0.02
C SER A 37 0.47 9.08 -0.50
N GLU A 38 0.82 8.17 0.40
CA GLU A 38 1.61 6.97 0.09
C GLU A 38 0.89 6.02 -0.88
N VAL A 39 -0.45 6.11 -0.99
CA VAL A 39 -1.22 5.37 -2.01
C VAL A 39 -0.79 5.77 -3.43
N ALA A 40 -0.51 7.05 -3.68
CA ALA A 40 0.00 7.50 -4.98
C ALA A 40 1.37 6.90 -5.29
N THR A 41 2.27 6.84 -4.30
CA THR A 41 3.58 6.20 -4.42
C THR A 41 3.47 4.71 -4.73
N LEU A 42 2.50 4.01 -4.12
CA LEU A 42 2.21 2.61 -4.47
C LEU A 42 1.73 2.47 -5.91
N VAL A 43 0.92 3.39 -6.42
CA VAL A 43 0.46 3.37 -7.82
C VAL A 43 1.64 3.51 -8.78
N GLU A 44 2.57 4.43 -8.51
CA GLU A 44 3.80 4.59 -9.31
C GLU A 44 4.63 3.29 -9.34
N GLY A 45 4.83 2.66 -8.18
CA GLY A 45 5.52 1.37 -8.08
C GLY A 45 4.79 0.24 -8.83
N ALA A 46 3.45 0.21 -8.75
CA ALA A 46 2.63 -0.75 -9.46
C ALA A 46 2.73 -0.61 -10.99
N GLU A 47 2.86 0.61 -11.51
CA GLU A 47 3.07 0.85 -12.93
C GLU A 47 4.40 0.26 -13.41
N LEU A 48 5.44 0.32 -12.59
CA LEU A 48 6.74 -0.31 -12.90
C LEU A 48 6.63 -1.85 -12.86
N LEU A 49 5.97 -2.41 -11.84
CA LEU A 49 5.75 -3.85 -11.71
C LEU A 49 4.92 -4.41 -12.88
N SER A 50 3.89 -3.67 -13.31
CA SER A 50 3.01 -4.09 -14.40
C SER A 50 3.73 -4.20 -15.75
N LYS A 51 4.76 -3.38 -15.99
CA LYS A 51 5.61 -3.47 -17.19
C LYS A 51 6.35 -4.81 -17.29
N GLU A 52 6.55 -5.48 -16.15
CA GLU A 52 7.14 -6.82 -16.07
C GLU A 52 6.09 -7.94 -15.96
N GLY A 53 4.81 -7.61 -16.12
CA GLY A 53 3.72 -8.58 -16.02
C GLY A 53 3.36 -9.01 -14.60
N ILE A 54 3.87 -8.30 -13.58
CA ILE A 54 3.58 -8.58 -12.17
C ILE A 54 2.25 -7.93 -11.81
N ALA A 55 1.24 -8.75 -11.55
CA ALA A 55 -0.08 -8.30 -11.16
C ALA A 55 -0.10 -7.89 -9.68
N VAL A 56 -0.59 -6.70 -9.38
CA VAL A 56 -0.64 -6.17 -8.01
C VAL A 56 -2.06 -5.72 -7.65
N ARG A 57 -2.38 -5.79 -6.35
CA ARG A 57 -3.54 -5.14 -5.77
C ARG A 57 -3.07 -4.02 -4.86
N ILE A 58 -3.69 -2.84 -4.96
CA ILE A 58 -3.45 -1.72 -4.05
C ILE A 58 -4.67 -1.50 -3.18
N VAL A 59 -4.44 -1.40 -1.89
CA VAL A 59 -5.46 -1.16 -0.86
C VAL A 59 -5.14 0.14 -0.13
N SER A 60 -6.10 1.05 -0.12
CA SER A 60 -6.06 2.23 0.74
C SER A 60 -6.59 1.85 2.12
N VAL A 61 -5.85 2.20 3.18
CA VAL A 61 -6.18 1.87 4.58
C VAL A 61 -6.28 3.15 5.41
N PRO A 62 -7.33 3.94 5.26
CA PRO A 62 -7.50 5.17 6.05
C PRO A 62 -7.76 4.89 7.53
N SER A 63 -8.30 3.72 7.89
CA SER A 63 -8.56 3.33 9.28
C SER A 63 -8.50 1.82 9.47
N GLU A 64 -7.41 1.33 10.07
CA GLU A 64 -7.27 -0.08 10.41
C GLU A 64 -8.36 -0.56 11.37
N GLY A 65 -8.74 0.25 12.36
CA GLY A 65 -9.78 -0.09 13.33
C GLY A 65 -11.11 -0.37 12.66
N LEU A 66 -11.60 0.57 11.86
CA LEU A 66 -12.86 0.39 11.11
C LEU A 66 -12.80 -0.82 10.16
N PHE A 67 -11.65 -1.10 9.58
CA PHE A 67 -11.49 -2.27 8.72
C PHE A 67 -11.54 -3.59 9.52
N ARG A 68 -10.98 -3.62 10.71
CA ARG A 68 -11.03 -4.80 11.60
C ARG A 68 -12.45 -5.10 12.09
N ASP A 69 -13.29 -4.07 12.21
CA ASP A 69 -14.70 -4.19 12.58
C ASP A 69 -15.58 -4.71 11.43
N GLN A 70 -15.08 -4.76 10.21
CA GLN A 70 -15.82 -5.29 9.07
C GLN A 70 -16.01 -6.81 9.17
N PRO A 71 -17.05 -7.38 8.53
CA PRO A 71 -17.21 -8.82 8.41
C PRO A 71 -15.95 -9.49 7.83
N LYS A 72 -15.61 -10.68 8.34
CA LYS A 72 -14.43 -11.43 7.86
C LYS A 72 -14.44 -11.69 6.36
N SER A 73 -15.61 -11.88 5.76
CA SER A 73 -15.76 -12.00 4.31
C SER A 73 -15.26 -10.76 3.56
N TYR A 74 -15.60 -9.56 4.04
CA TYR A 74 -15.10 -8.33 3.48
C TYR A 74 -13.59 -8.17 3.67
N GLN A 75 -13.08 -8.45 4.88
CA GLN A 75 -11.64 -8.40 5.14
C GLN A 75 -10.87 -9.32 4.20
N GLN A 76 -11.36 -10.54 3.96
CA GLN A 76 -10.74 -11.51 3.04
C GLN A 76 -10.85 -11.10 1.58
N THR A 77 -11.92 -10.42 1.19
CA THR A 77 -12.05 -9.86 -0.17
C THR A 77 -10.99 -8.80 -0.42
N VAL A 78 -10.76 -7.90 0.54
CA VAL A 78 -9.78 -6.81 0.43
C VAL A 78 -8.36 -7.35 0.57
N LEU A 79 -8.11 -8.18 1.58
CA LEU A 79 -6.80 -8.77 1.92
C LEU A 79 -6.88 -10.30 1.85
N PRO A 80 -6.78 -10.90 0.64
CA PRO A 80 -6.87 -12.34 0.47
C PRO A 80 -5.76 -13.06 1.24
N GLN A 81 -6.08 -14.27 1.71
CA GLN A 81 -5.11 -15.14 2.36
C GLN A 81 -4.13 -15.72 1.35
N GLY A 82 -2.92 -16.04 1.80
CA GLY A 82 -1.89 -16.68 0.97
C GLY A 82 -1.19 -15.75 -0.01
N VAL A 83 -1.54 -14.46 -0.06
CA VAL A 83 -0.84 -13.46 -0.87
C VAL A 83 0.05 -12.64 0.04
N VAL A 84 1.33 -12.50 -0.33
CA VAL A 84 2.27 -11.64 0.40
C VAL A 84 1.84 -10.20 0.38
N ARG A 85 2.20 -9.43 1.42
CA ARG A 85 1.73 -8.06 1.57
C ARG A 85 2.91 -7.12 1.76
N TYR A 86 2.82 -5.97 1.10
CA TYR A 86 3.77 -4.88 1.24
C TYR A 86 3.05 -3.66 1.82
N GLY A 87 3.56 -3.08 2.88
CA GLY A 87 3.02 -1.89 3.52
C GLY A 87 3.93 -0.69 3.30
N LEU A 88 3.36 0.49 3.00
CA LEU A 88 4.07 1.75 2.92
C LEU A 88 3.41 2.75 3.88
N THR A 89 4.20 3.31 4.80
CA THR A 89 3.72 4.30 5.77
C THR A 89 4.78 5.34 6.07
N SER A 90 4.39 6.61 6.16
CA SER A 90 5.26 7.68 6.66
C SER A 90 5.39 7.69 8.20
N GLY A 91 4.72 6.78 8.87
CA GLY A 91 4.82 6.54 10.30
C GLY A 91 5.65 5.29 10.65
N LEU A 92 5.51 4.84 11.89
CA LEU A 92 6.18 3.64 12.37
C LEU A 92 5.65 2.38 11.67
N PRO A 93 6.53 1.45 11.25
CA PRO A 93 6.13 0.19 10.61
C PRO A 93 5.10 -0.62 11.41
N VAL A 94 5.14 -0.55 12.74
CA VAL A 94 4.21 -1.27 13.62
C VAL A 94 2.73 -0.95 13.35
N THR A 95 2.43 0.22 12.79
CA THR A 95 1.06 0.63 12.48
C THR A 95 0.39 -0.24 11.42
N LEU A 96 1.16 -0.88 10.54
CA LEU A 96 0.66 -1.78 9.49
C LEU A 96 0.93 -3.26 9.77
N LEU A 97 1.68 -3.59 10.83
CA LEU A 97 2.13 -4.95 11.10
C LEU A 97 0.97 -5.95 11.17
N GLY A 98 -0.13 -5.58 11.80
CA GLY A 98 -1.30 -6.44 11.93
C GLY A 98 -2.07 -6.71 10.64
N LEU A 99 -1.86 -5.88 9.60
CA LEU A 99 -2.45 -6.07 8.27
C LEU A 99 -1.48 -6.74 7.30
N VAL A 100 -0.21 -6.42 7.39
CA VAL A 100 0.84 -6.96 6.51
C VAL A 100 1.22 -8.38 6.90
N GLY A 101 1.33 -8.64 8.21
CA GLY A 101 1.71 -9.95 8.75
C GLY A 101 3.21 -10.22 8.68
N GLU A 102 3.63 -11.35 9.28
CA GLU A 102 5.04 -11.70 9.48
C GLU A 102 5.79 -12.00 8.17
N ASN A 103 5.10 -12.52 7.17
CA ASN A 103 5.70 -12.86 5.87
C ASN A 103 5.75 -11.67 4.89
N GLY A 104 5.23 -10.54 5.29
CA GLY A 104 5.23 -9.33 4.48
C GLY A 104 6.42 -8.43 4.73
N MET A 105 6.40 -7.26 4.10
CA MET A 105 7.40 -6.22 4.26
C MET A 105 6.72 -4.88 4.50
N ILE A 106 7.28 -4.06 5.37
CA ILE A 106 6.78 -2.70 5.62
C ILE A 106 7.93 -1.71 5.47
N HIS A 107 7.74 -0.75 4.56
CA HIS A 107 8.57 0.43 4.47
C HIS A 107 7.94 1.54 5.33
N GLY A 108 8.67 2.04 6.29
CA GLY A 108 8.24 3.09 7.21
C GLY A 108 9.42 3.81 7.84
N LEU A 109 9.14 4.84 8.66
CA LEU A 109 10.16 5.57 9.39
C LEU A 109 10.25 5.05 10.83
N ASP A 110 11.42 4.62 11.23
CA ASP A 110 11.76 4.19 12.59
C ASP A 110 12.58 5.25 13.37
N HIS A 111 12.74 6.42 12.79
CA HIS A 111 13.47 7.56 13.32
C HIS A 111 12.72 8.87 13.11
N PHE A 112 13.19 9.95 13.74
CA PHE A 112 12.63 11.29 13.53
C PHE A 112 12.84 11.77 12.09
N GLY A 113 11.84 12.51 11.57
CA GLY A 113 11.92 13.16 10.27
C GLY A 113 12.99 14.24 10.20
N TYR A 114 13.25 14.71 8.99
CA TYR A 114 14.12 15.87 8.73
C TYR A 114 13.29 17.02 8.18
N SER A 115 13.84 18.23 8.25
CA SER A 115 13.24 19.42 7.65
C SER A 115 13.89 19.69 6.29
N ALA A 116 13.14 19.44 5.22
CA ALA A 116 13.53 19.71 3.84
C ALA A 116 12.28 19.77 2.95
N PRO A 117 12.38 20.26 1.70
CA PRO A 117 11.30 20.11 0.72
C PRO A 117 10.91 18.64 0.54
N TYR A 118 9.60 18.38 0.41
CA TYR A 118 9.07 17.00 0.41
C TYR A 118 9.75 16.06 -0.61
N LYS A 119 10.04 16.56 -1.82
CA LYS A 119 10.72 15.75 -2.86
C LYS A 119 12.11 15.25 -2.42
N VAL A 120 12.85 16.07 -1.66
CA VAL A 120 14.15 15.69 -1.12
C VAL A 120 13.99 14.63 -0.04
N LEU A 121 12.93 14.75 0.77
CA LEU A 121 12.62 13.77 1.81
C LEU A 121 12.14 12.45 1.21
N ASP A 122 11.28 12.50 0.20
CA ASP A 122 10.78 11.31 -0.51
C ASP A 122 11.94 10.53 -1.14
N GLU A 123 12.87 11.22 -1.79
CA GLU A 123 14.06 10.61 -2.36
C GLU A 123 14.98 10.02 -1.27
N LYS A 124 15.26 10.80 -0.22
CA LYS A 124 16.13 10.40 0.89
C LYS A 124 15.60 9.18 1.65
N PHE A 125 14.29 9.12 1.88
CA PHE A 125 13.65 8.06 2.65
C PHE A 125 13.03 6.97 1.80
N GLY A 126 13.15 7.05 0.48
CA GLY A 126 12.65 6.02 -0.43
C GLY A 126 11.13 6.04 -0.64
N TYR A 127 10.42 7.16 -0.37
CA TYR A 127 9.00 7.29 -0.67
C TYR A 127 8.75 7.62 -2.14
N ASN A 128 9.19 6.73 -3.01
CA ASN A 128 9.05 6.86 -4.47
C ASN A 128 8.74 5.51 -5.11
N GLY A 129 8.18 5.53 -6.32
CA GLY A 129 7.76 4.32 -7.04
C GLY A 129 8.91 3.36 -7.35
N GLN A 130 10.13 3.85 -7.53
CA GLN A 130 11.29 3.00 -7.80
C GLN A 130 11.66 2.14 -6.59
N THR A 131 11.71 2.73 -5.40
CA THR A 131 11.96 1.99 -4.15
C THR A 131 10.89 0.94 -3.90
N VAL A 132 9.61 1.31 -4.05
CA VAL A 132 8.48 0.36 -3.93
C VAL A 132 8.65 -0.82 -4.89
N TYR A 133 8.97 -0.54 -6.15
CA TYR A 133 9.21 -1.58 -7.16
C TYR A 133 10.33 -2.54 -6.74
N GLU A 134 11.48 -2.03 -6.32
CA GLU A 134 12.64 -2.84 -5.92
C GLU A 134 12.36 -3.71 -4.68
N GLU A 135 11.74 -3.12 -3.68
CA GLU A 135 11.38 -3.82 -2.43
C GLU A 135 10.33 -4.90 -2.66
N VAL A 136 9.30 -4.61 -3.46
CA VAL A 136 8.28 -5.60 -3.82
C VAL A 136 8.88 -6.74 -4.63
N LYS A 137 9.73 -6.46 -5.60
CA LYS A 137 10.45 -7.53 -6.35
C LYS A 137 11.25 -8.42 -5.43
N LYS A 138 11.99 -7.84 -4.49
CA LYS A 138 12.73 -8.61 -3.48
C LYS A 138 11.82 -9.44 -2.58
N LEU A 139 10.64 -8.93 -2.24
CA LEU A 139 9.66 -9.62 -1.40
C LEU A 139 9.07 -10.85 -2.11
N ILE A 140 8.68 -10.73 -3.38
CA ILE A 140 8.05 -11.82 -4.13
C ILE A 140 9.05 -12.85 -4.69
N SER A 141 10.34 -12.56 -4.64
CA SER A 141 11.42 -13.46 -5.10
C SER A 141 11.92 -14.41 -4.00
N LYS A 142 11.41 -14.28 -2.77
CA LYS A 142 11.70 -15.16 -1.62
C LYS A 142 10.82 -16.40 -1.64
#